data_a9a49d2b779f219a7f75b18132316d36
#
_entry.id   a9a49d2b779f219a7f75b18132316d36
#
_cell.length_a   1.000
_cell.length_b   1.000
_cell.length_c   1.000
_cell.angle_alpha   90.00
_cell.angle_beta   90.00
_cell.angle_gamma   90.00
#
_symmetry.space_group_name_H-M   'P 1'
#
loop_
_entity.id
_entity.type
_entity.pdbx_description
1 polymer ?
#
loop_
_entity_poly.entity_id
_entity_poly.type
_entity_poly.pdbx_seq_one_letter_code
_entity_poly.pdbx_strand_id
1 'polypeptide(L)'
;MEIFHIDEDIRKSETLPSSFYRERAWFERSISEIWEKCWIFIGDNTDQNPAGTLTPMILLPDVLNEPVVLSTDSDGEVYCLSNVCTHRGKLVVSSSCSGQRILRCGYHGRCFRLNGTFKSMPEFDQTENFPTE
;
A
#
# COMPACT_ATOMS: atom_id res chain seq x y z
N MET A 1 -9.09 16.09 24.94
CA MET A 1 -9.25 16.31 23.48
C MET A 1 -10.57 17.06 23.29
N GLU A 2 -10.54 18.13 22.56
CA GLU A 2 -11.73 18.94 22.30
C GLU A 2 -12.78 18.12 21.55
N ILE A 3 -14.05 18.19 21.97
CA ILE A 3 -15.17 17.53 21.27
C ILE A 3 -15.92 18.65 20.56
N PHE A 4 -15.97 18.56 19.23
CA PHE A 4 -16.72 19.52 18.44
C PHE A 4 -18.20 19.14 18.45
N HIS A 5 -19.06 20.12 18.72
CA HIS A 5 -20.48 19.96 18.56
C HIS A 5 -20.87 20.42 17.16
N ILE A 6 -21.56 19.56 16.44
CA ILE A 6 -22.15 19.88 15.13
C ILE A 6 -23.65 19.81 15.30
N ASP A 7 -24.36 20.92 15.01
CA ASP A 7 -25.81 20.98 15.08
C ASP A 7 -26.40 20.12 13.95
N GLU A 8 -27.38 19.29 14.27
CA GLU A 8 -28.09 18.45 13.29
C GLU A 8 -28.88 19.28 12.26
N ASP A 9 -29.32 20.50 12.66
CA ASP A 9 -29.95 21.42 11.74
C ASP A 9 -28.90 22.22 10.97
N ILE A 10 -28.74 21.90 9.69
CA ILE A 10 -27.73 22.53 8.80
C ILE A 10 -27.83 24.06 8.78
N ARG A 11 -29.01 24.65 9.09
CA ARG A 11 -29.22 26.10 9.16
C ARG A 11 -28.55 26.74 10.37
N LYS A 12 -28.19 25.94 11.38
CA LYS A 12 -27.54 26.35 12.64
C LYS A 12 -26.13 25.82 12.76
N SER A 13 -25.79 24.86 11.89
CA SER A 13 -24.48 24.24 11.91
C SER A 13 -23.40 25.25 11.51
N GLU A 14 -22.32 25.27 12.26
CA GLU A 14 -21.13 26.07 12.00
C GLU A 14 -20.01 25.19 11.44
N THR A 15 -19.04 25.83 10.79
CA THR A 15 -17.82 25.15 10.39
C THR A 15 -16.98 24.78 11.60
N LEU A 16 -16.15 23.76 11.48
CA LEU A 16 -15.20 23.41 12.53
C LEU A 16 -14.25 24.60 12.82
N PRO A 17 -13.80 24.78 14.06
CA PRO A 17 -12.90 25.86 14.42
C PRO A 17 -11.55 25.75 13.71
N SER A 18 -10.87 26.88 13.55
CA SER A 18 -9.59 26.93 12.82
C SER A 18 -8.50 26.04 13.41
N SER A 19 -8.55 25.70 14.70
CA SER A 19 -7.66 24.73 15.36
C SER A 19 -7.72 23.35 14.70
N PHE A 20 -8.90 22.89 14.34
CA PHE A 20 -9.08 21.60 13.64
C PHE A 20 -8.25 21.50 12.36
N TYR A 21 -8.14 22.59 11.61
CA TYR A 21 -7.43 22.60 10.33
C TYR A 21 -5.93 22.87 10.46
N ARG A 22 -5.43 23.28 11.61
CA ARG A 22 -4.06 23.73 11.78
C ARG A 22 -3.26 22.93 12.80
N GLU A 23 -3.92 22.25 13.73
CA GLU A 23 -3.25 21.48 14.74
C GLU A 23 -2.84 20.09 14.25
N ARG A 24 -1.56 19.77 14.43
CA ARG A 24 -1.00 18.49 14.00
C ARG A 24 -1.71 17.28 14.61
N ALA A 25 -2.20 17.40 15.83
CA ALA A 25 -2.91 16.34 16.52
C ALA A 25 -4.19 15.88 15.76
N TRP A 26 -4.90 16.80 15.12
CA TRP A 26 -6.07 16.46 14.30
C TRP A 26 -5.68 15.78 13.00
N PHE A 27 -4.58 16.22 12.38
CA PHE A 27 -4.02 15.54 11.21
C PHE A 27 -3.61 14.10 11.54
N GLU A 28 -2.82 13.89 12.60
CA GLU A 28 -2.38 12.56 13.03
C GLU A 28 -3.57 11.64 13.37
N ARG A 29 -4.60 12.19 13.99
CA ARG A 29 -5.84 11.46 14.25
C ARG A 29 -6.57 11.10 12.96
N SER A 30 -6.64 11.99 11.98
CA SER A 30 -7.26 11.69 10.69
C SER A 30 -6.54 10.57 9.94
N ILE A 31 -5.22 10.45 10.09
CA ILE A 31 -4.46 9.33 9.55
C ILE A 31 -4.98 8.02 10.14
N SER A 32 -4.93 7.88 11.46
CA SER A 32 -5.27 6.62 12.15
C SER A 32 -6.76 6.28 12.12
N GLU A 33 -7.66 7.27 12.08
CA GLU A 33 -9.09 7.03 12.15
C GLU A 33 -9.78 7.00 10.78
N ILE A 34 -9.18 7.60 9.76
CA ILE A 34 -9.79 7.72 8.42
C ILE A 34 -8.90 7.09 7.37
N TRP A 35 -7.70 7.66 7.13
CA TRP A 35 -6.88 7.31 5.97
C TRP A 35 -6.36 5.87 5.99
N GLU A 36 -6.04 5.32 7.15
CA GLU A 36 -5.63 3.92 7.31
C GLU A 36 -6.80 2.92 7.19
N LYS A 37 -8.05 3.40 7.23
CA LYS A 37 -9.25 2.56 7.29
C LYS A 37 -10.19 2.71 6.10
N CYS A 38 -9.96 3.70 5.23
CA CYS A 38 -10.83 3.95 4.09
C CYS A 38 -10.27 3.39 2.79
N TRP A 39 -11.13 3.23 1.81
CA TRP A 39 -10.72 2.98 0.44
C TRP A 39 -10.06 4.21 -0.16
N ILE A 40 -8.93 4.02 -0.83
CA ILE A 40 -8.15 5.08 -1.45
C ILE A 40 -8.14 4.84 -2.95
N PHE A 41 -8.56 5.86 -3.72
CA PHE A 41 -8.43 5.82 -5.17
C PHE A 41 -6.96 5.99 -5.57
N ILE A 42 -6.41 5.01 -6.28
CA ILE A 42 -5.00 4.99 -6.71
C ILE A 42 -4.83 5.10 -8.22
N GLY A 43 -5.90 5.23 -8.96
CA GLY A 43 -5.92 5.31 -10.43
C GLY A 43 -6.97 4.39 -11.03
N ASP A 44 -7.02 4.38 -12.35
CA ASP A 44 -7.85 3.46 -13.13
C ASP A 44 -6.97 2.49 -13.95
N ASN A 45 -7.60 1.49 -14.53
CA ASN A 45 -6.95 0.48 -15.36
C ASN A 45 -7.41 0.61 -16.83
N THR A 46 -7.65 1.85 -17.29
CA THR A 46 -8.09 2.12 -18.66
C THR A 46 -7.01 1.75 -19.68
N ASP A 47 -5.75 1.95 -19.33
CA ASP A 47 -4.62 1.46 -20.09
C ASP A 47 -4.24 0.07 -19.56
N GLN A 48 -4.79 -0.98 -20.17
CA GLN A 48 -4.50 -2.37 -19.79
C GLN A 48 -2.98 -2.60 -19.77
N ASN A 49 -2.42 -2.67 -18.60
CA ASN A 49 -1.01 -2.98 -18.44
C ASN A 49 -0.73 -4.41 -18.95
N PRO A 50 0.29 -4.62 -19.78
CA PRO A 50 0.68 -5.97 -20.20
C PRO A 50 0.95 -6.88 -19.00
N ALA A 51 0.68 -8.16 -19.16
CA ALA A 51 1.03 -9.18 -18.15
C ALA A 51 2.49 -9.05 -17.71
N GLY A 52 2.74 -9.17 -16.42
CA GLY A 52 4.06 -9.01 -15.83
C GLY A 52 4.50 -7.55 -15.64
N THR A 53 3.59 -6.58 -15.75
CA THR A 53 3.90 -5.18 -15.42
C THR A 53 3.92 -5.00 -13.91
N LEU A 54 4.97 -4.34 -13.42
CA LEU A 54 5.15 -3.94 -12.03
C LEU A 54 5.31 -2.41 -11.97
N THR A 55 4.45 -1.74 -11.23
CA THR A 55 4.48 -0.28 -11.07
C THR A 55 4.56 0.06 -9.58
N PRO A 56 5.74 0.39 -9.04
CA PRO A 56 5.89 0.83 -7.67
C PRO A 56 5.37 2.25 -7.51
N MET A 57 4.74 2.52 -6.38
CA MET A 57 4.27 3.85 -6.00
C MET A 57 4.27 4.02 -4.48
N ILE A 58 4.18 5.25 -4.03
CA ILE A 58 3.95 5.59 -2.63
C ILE A 58 2.47 5.96 -2.46
N LEU A 59 1.78 5.23 -1.62
CA LEU A 59 0.40 5.51 -1.30
C LEU A 59 0.32 6.71 -0.37
N LEU A 60 -0.45 7.73 -0.76
CA LEU A 60 -0.64 8.99 -0.05
C LEU A 60 0.68 9.58 0.49
N PRO A 61 1.54 10.14 -0.39
CA PRO A 61 2.75 10.84 0.04
C PRO A 61 2.43 11.91 1.09
N ASP A 62 3.31 12.05 2.07
CA ASP A 62 3.19 12.96 3.22
C ASP A 62 2.03 12.66 4.20
N VAL A 63 1.24 11.62 3.93
CA VAL A 63 0.17 11.15 4.81
C VAL A 63 0.48 9.75 5.33
N LEU A 64 0.39 8.73 4.49
CA LEU A 64 0.70 7.34 4.85
C LEU A 64 2.15 6.96 4.51
N ASN A 65 2.66 7.43 3.40
CA ASN A 65 3.97 7.08 2.86
C ASN A 65 4.17 5.58 2.66
N GLU A 66 3.08 4.82 2.42
CA GLU A 66 3.14 3.37 2.30
C GLU A 66 3.64 2.96 0.92
N PRO A 67 4.78 2.25 0.82
CA PRO A 67 5.27 1.76 -0.46
C PRO A 67 4.45 0.57 -0.93
N VAL A 68 3.78 0.72 -2.06
CA VAL A 68 3.01 -0.35 -2.72
C VAL A 68 3.54 -0.60 -4.13
N VAL A 69 3.19 -1.75 -4.69
CA VAL A 69 3.43 -2.08 -6.09
C VAL A 69 2.14 -2.60 -6.72
N LEU A 70 1.77 -2.02 -7.85
CA LEU A 70 0.73 -2.58 -8.71
C LEU A 70 1.38 -3.65 -9.57
N SER A 71 0.82 -4.87 -9.52
CA SER A 71 1.33 -6.04 -10.21
C SER A 71 0.24 -6.61 -11.10
N THR A 72 0.50 -6.73 -12.40
CA THR A 72 -0.42 -7.38 -13.36
C THR A 72 0.04 -8.80 -13.62
N ASP A 73 -0.80 -9.78 -13.35
CA ASP A 73 -0.45 -11.19 -13.56
C ASP A 73 -0.67 -11.66 -15.02
N SER A 74 -0.48 -12.97 -15.27
CA SER A 74 -0.64 -13.58 -16.61
C SER A 74 -2.06 -13.52 -17.13
N ASP A 75 -3.05 -13.43 -16.27
CA ASP A 75 -4.47 -13.43 -16.61
C ASP A 75 -5.01 -11.99 -16.78
N GLY A 76 -4.15 -11.00 -16.58
CA GLY A 76 -4.48 -9.57 -16.66
C GLY A 76 -5.07 -8.99 -15.38
N GLU A 77 -5.11 -9.77 -14.29
CA GLU A 77 -5.57 -9.30 -13.00
C GLU A 77 -4.54 -8.38 -12.35
N VAL A 78 -5.02 -7.29 -11.76
CA VAL A 78 -4.17 -6.29 -11.11
C VAL A 78 -4.27 -6.42 -9.59
N TYR A 79 -3.13 -6.55 -8.97
CA TYR A 79 -2.97 -6.63 -7.51
C TYR A 79 -2.24 -5.40 -7.00
N CYS A 80 -2.74 -4.82 -5.91
CA CYS A 80 -2.03 -3.81 -5.14
C CYS A 80 -1.40 -4.49 -3.92
N LEU A 81 -0.08 -4.56 -3.89
CA LEU A 81 0.68 -5.31 -2.90
C LEU A 81 1.59 -4.36 -2.11
N SER A 82 1.85 -4.67 -0.84
CA SER A 82 2.93 -4.01 -0.12
C SER A 82 4.26 -4.26 -0.84
N ASN A 83 4.99 -3.20 -1.14
CA ASN A 83 6.29 -3.29 -1.83
C ASN A 83 7.44 -3.54 -0.86
N VAL A 84 7.14 -4.06 0.34
CA VAL A 84 8.12 -4.32 1.39
C VAL A 84 8.33 -5.81 1.55
N CYS A 85 9.57 -6.26 1.40
CA CYS A 85 9.92 -7.66 1.58
C CYS A 85 9.72 -8.10 3.05
N THR A 86 8.91 -9.13 3.25
CA THR A 86 8.56 -9.67 4.57
C THR A 86 9.76 -10.31 5.33
N HIS A 87 10.96 -10.38 4.70
CA HIS A 87 12.16 -10.86 5.36
C HIS A 87 12.85 -9.77 6.20
N ARG A 88 13.28 -8.67 5.57
CA ARG A 88 14.03 -7.57 6.22
C ARG A 88 13.67 -6.18 5.69
N GLY A 89 12.43 -5.97 5.28
CA GLY A 89 11.91 -4.64 4.98
C GLY A 89 12.49 -3.93 3.75
N LYS A 90 13.24 -4.63 2.87
CA LYS A 90 13.73 -4.01 1.63
C LYS A 90 12.59 -3.85 0.63
N LEU A 91 12.58 -2.73 -0.09
CA LEU A 91 11.72 -2.57 -1.26
C LEU A 91 12.00 -3.68 -2.29
N VAL A 92 10.94 -4.32 -2.76
CA VAL A 92 11.03 -5.43 -3.73
C VAL A 92 11.21 -4.89 -5.14
N VAL A 93 10.45 -3.86 -5.50
CA VAL A 93 10.46 -3.21 -6.81
C VAL A 93 10.82 -1.74 -6.63
N SER A 94 11.89 -1.28 -7.27
CA SER A 94 12.37 0.10 -7.17
C SER A 94 12.00 0.98 -8.36
N SER A 95 11.68 0.38 -9.50
CA SER A 95 11.29 1.08 -10.72
C SER A 95 10.30 0.26 -11.53
N SER A 96 9.46 0.93 -12.32
CA SER A 96 8.50 0.26 -13.18
C SER A 96 9.20 -0.62 -14.21
N CYS A 97 8.64 -1.80 -14.44
CA CYS A 97 9.15 -2.77 -15.40
C CYS A 97 8.00 -3.65 -15.93
N SER A 98 8.25 -4.39 -17.01
CA SER A 98 7.28 -5.30 -17.63
C SER A 98 7.89 -6.65 -17.93
N GLY A 99 7.05 -7.63 -18.31
CA GLY A 99 7.50 -8.98 -18.66
C GLY A 99 8.00 -9.81 -17.48
N GLN A 100 7.69 -9.40 -16.27
CA GLN A 100 8.07 -10.11 -15.05
C GLN A 100 7.15 -11.33 -14.84
N ARG A 101 7.70 -12.39 -14.27
CA ARG A 101 6.96 -13.62 -13.91
C ARG A 101 6.87 -13.82 -12.40
N ILE A 102 7.65 -13.06 -11.65
CA ILE A 102 7.76 -13.10 -10.19
C ILE A 102 8.18 -11.73 -9.66
N LEU A 103 7.87 -11.46 -8.41
CA LEU A 103 8.46 -10.40 -7.60
C LEU A 103 9.68 -11.00 -6.88
N ARG A 104 10.87 -10.44 -7.08
CA ARG A 104 12.10 -10.93 -6.44
C ARG A 104 12.79 -9.84 -5.64
N CYS A 105 12.92 -10.07 -4.34
CA CYS A 105 13.70 -9.19 -3.48
C CYS A 105 15.19 -9.25 -3.84
N GLY A 106 15.77 -8.11 -4.16
CA GLY A 106 17.19 -8.00 -4.53
C GLY A 106 18.18 -8.15 -3.37
N TYR A 107 17.68 -8.39 -2.12
CA TYR A 107 18.58 -8.56 -0.97
C TYR A 107 19.00 -10.02 -0.77
N HIS A 108 18.04 -10.92 -0.50
CA HIS A 108 18.34 -12.35 -0.25
C HIS A 108 17.56 -13.26 -1.21
N GLY A 109 17.04 -12.73 -2.31
CA GLY A 109 16.39 -13.53 -3.34
C GLY A 109 15.00 -14.09 -2.98
N ARG A 110 14.35 -13.61 -1.87
CA ARG A 110 12.97 -14.04 -1.56
C ARG A 110 12.06 -13.71 -2.73
N CYS A 111 11.31 -14.69 -3.18
CA CYS A 111 10.43 -14.58 -4.34
C CYS A 111 8.97 -14.72 -3.97
N PHE A 112 8.14 -13.92 -4.66
CA PHE A 112 6.69 -13.98 -4.58
C PHE A 112 6.11 -14.13 -5.98
N ARG A 113 4.91 -14.69 -6.10
CA ARG A 113 4.13 -14.65 -7.34
C ARG A 113 3.61 -13.23 -7.57
N LEU A 114 3.11 -12.94 -8.76
CA LEU A 114 2.59 -11.62 -9.11
C LEU A 114 1.34 -11.24 -8.29
N ASN A 115 0.63 -12.22 -7.73
CA ASN A 115 -0.48 -12.00 -6.79
C ASN A 115 -0.03 -11.82 -5.32
N GLY A 116 1.27 -11.71 -5.05
CA GLY A 116 1.83 -11.51 -3.72
C GLY A 116 2.11 -12.77 -2.90
N THR A 117 1.62 -13.95 -3.32
CA THR A 117 1.84 -15.18 -2.56
C THR A 117 3.32 -15.59 -2.57
N PHE A 118 3.80 -16.10 -1.44
CA PHE A 118 5.16 -16.62 -1.32
C PHE A 118 5.44 -17.70 -2.37
N LYS A 119 6.62 -17.69 -2.96
CA LYS A 119 7.06 -18.69 -3.92
C LYS A 119 8.27 -19.48 -3.44
N SER A 120 9.33 -18.81 -3.06
CA SER A 120 10.57 -19.46 -2.62
C SER A 120 11.52 -18.48 -1.96
N MET A 121 12.46 -19.01 -1.20
CA MET A 121 13.60 -18.26 -0.69
C MET A 121 14.85 -19.16 -0.73
N PRO A 122 15.95 -18.72 -1.36
CA PRO A 122 17.20 -19.48 -1.39
C PRO A 122 17.70 -19.83 0.02
N GLU A 123 18.29 -21.00 0.18
CA GLU A 123 18.94 -21.48 1.42
C GLU A 123 17.99 -21.77 2.61
N PHE A 124 16.66 -21.68 2.39
CA PHE A 124 15.65 -21.95 3.42
C PHE A 124 14.82 -23.22 3.16
N ASP A 125 15.17 -23.99 2.13
CA ASP A 125 14.39 -25.17 1.72
C ASP A 125 14.34 -26.28 2.77
N GLN A 126 15.32 -26.31 3.69
CA GLN A 126 15.43 -27.30 4.77
C GLN A 126 15.02 -26.74 6.14
N THR A 127 14.58 -25.50 6.21
CA THR A 127 14.24 -24.86 7.48
C THR A 127 12.83 -25.25 7.92
N GLU A 128 12.74 -25.90 9.09
CA GLU A 128 11.45 -26.18 9.71
C GLU A 128 10.75 -24.89 10.15
N ASN A 129 9.43 -24.83 9.98
CA ASN A 129 8.59 -23.69 10.37
C ASN A 129 8.98 -22.34 9.72
N PHE A 130 9.61 -22.37 8.55
CA PHE A 130 9.89 -21.15 7.81
C PHE A 130 8.59 -20.53 7.30
N PRO A 131 8.33 -19.22 7.57
CA PRO A 131 7.10 -18.55 7.12
C PRO A 131 7.00 -18.54 5.60
N THR A 132 5.95 -19.15 5.06
CA THR A 132 5.66 -19.26 3.61
C THR A 132 4.44 -18.43 3.20
N GLU A 133 3.78 -17.81 4.18
CA GLU A 133 2.59 -16.98 4.00
C GLU A 133 2.86 -15.52 4.38
#